data_4d783723411875c199abca2b5c99cb21
#
_entry.id   4d783723411875c199abca2b5c99cb21
#
_cell.length_a   1.000
_cell.length_b   1.000
_cell.length_c   1.000
_cell.angle_alpha   90.00
_cell.angle_beta   90.00
_cell.angle_gamma   90.00
#
_symmetry.space_group_name_H-M   'P 1'
#
loop_
_entity.id
_entity.type
_entity.pdbx_description
1 polymer ?
#
loop_
_entity_poly.entity_id
_entity_poly.type
_entity_poly.pdbx_seq_one_letter_code
_entity_poly.pdbx_strand_id
1 'polypeptide(L)'
;GVSGPIILSSSAHLLRYKNVDNLLSQNKIQLQIDLKPALSLEKLDLRLQRDFAQEKNKEFKNSLNNLLPQKLIAIIVKLSEIKPNKQVNEITKEERLKLANLLKELKISISGFRPLDEGIVTSGGINIKEINPKTMESKIIEGLYFAGEIIDVDAYTGGFNLQIAYSTGYTAGNNV
;
A
#
# COMPACT_ATOMS: atom_id res chain seq x y z
N GLY A 1 -0.26 10.80 -0.90
CA GLY A 1 -0.78 9.54 -0.39
C GLY A 1 -0.10 8.33 -1.00
N VAL A 2 -0.46 7.14 -0.54
CA VAL A 2 -0.02 5.86 -1.11
C VAL A 2 -1.19 5.18 -1.81
N SER A 3 -0.91 4.41 -2.87
CA SER A 3 -1.91 3.72 -3.68
C SER A 3 -1.28 2.47 -4.33
N GLY A 4 -2.05 1.81 -5.16
CA GLY A 4 -1.64 0.60 -5.88
C GLY A 4 -2.30 -0.67 -5.34
N PRO A 5 -2.22 -1.81 -6.06
CA PRO A 5 -2.98 -3.02 -5.76
C PRO A 5 -2.81 -3.54 -4.32
N ILE A 6 -1.57 -3.52 -3.80
CA ILE A 6 -1.28 -3.95 -2.43
C ILE A 6 -1.95 -3.03 -1.40
N ILE A 7 -1.91 -1.71 -1.63
CA ILE A 7 -2.51 -0.71 -0.73
C ILE A 7 -4.03 -0.82 -0.75
N LEU A 8 -4.63 -0.97 -1.92
CA LEU A 8 -6.08 -1.17 -2.08
C LEU A 8 -6.55 -2.43 -1.34
N SER A 9 -5.85 -3.56 -1.53
CA SER A 9 -6.16 -4.79 -0.80
C SER A 9 -5.97 -4.64 0.72
N SER A 10 -4.93 -3.93 1.15
CA SER A 10 -4.66 -3.67 2.57
C SER A 10 -5.73 -2.77 3.21
N SER A 11 -6.29 -1.80 2.47
CA SER A 11 -7.34 -0.92 2.99
C SER A 11 -8.61 -1.69 3.36
N ALA A 12 -9.01 -2.70 2.58
CA ALA A 12 -10.13 -3.57 2.90
C ALA A 12 -9.93 -4.34 4.22
N HIS A 13 -8.68 -4.73 4.53
CA HIS A 13 -8.37 -5.34 5.83
C HIS A 13 -8.44 -4.34 6.98
N LEU A 14 -7.94 -3.10 6.77
CA LEU A 14 -7.95 -2.07 7.80
C LEU A 14 -9.38 -1.71 8.24
N LEU A 15 -10.33 -1.66 7.31
CA LEU A 15 -11.74 -1.38 7.61
C LEU A 15 -12.39 -2.40 8.54
N ARG A 16 -11.85 -3.63 8.65
CA ARG A 16 -12.35 -4.68 9.54
C ARG A 16 -11.90 -4.50 11.00
N TYR A 17 -10.93 -3.62 11.27
CA TYR A 17 -10.49 -3.37 12.65
C TYR A 17 -11.45 -2.41 13.35
N LYS A 18 -11.93 -2.83 14.52
CA LYS A 18 -12.66 -1.93 15.43
C LYS A 18 -11.73 -0.77 15.82
N ASN A 19 -12.25 0.44 15.81
CA ASN A 19 -11.52 1.67 16.17
C ASN A 19 -10.42 2.11 15.15
N VAL A 20 -10.50 1.70 13.88
CA VAL A 20 -9.52 2.09 12.86
C VAL A 20 -9.39 3.62 12.75
N ASP A 21 -10.49 4.36 12.80
CA ASP A 21 -10.48 5.83 12.73
C ASP A 21 -9.70 6.47 13.88
N ASN A 22 -9.81 5.92 15.09
CA ASN A 22 -9.03 6.39 16.24
C ASN A 22 -7.53 6.07 16.07
N LEU A 23 -7.19 4.91 15.52
CA LEU A 23 -5.79 4.57 15.23
C LEU A 23 -5.20 5.46 14.14
N LEU A 24 -5.96 5.77 13.10
CA LEU A 24 -5.57 6.68 12.02
C LEU A 24 -5.37 8.11 12.53
N SER A 25 -6.33 8.65 13.28
CA SER A 25 -6.25 10.00 13.86
C SER A 25 -5.06 10.18 14.81
N GLN A 26 -4.64 9.12 15.48
CA GLN A 26 -3.46 9.09 16.35
C GLN A 26 -2.15 8.76 15.61
N ASN A 27 -2.16 8.64 14.28
CA ASN A 27 -1.01 8.23 13.46
C ASN A 27 -0.35 6.90 13.93
N LYS A 28 -1.14 5.99 14.49
CA LYS A 28 -0.66 4.69 14.99
C LYS A 28 -0.53 3.63 13.89
N ILE A 29 -1.12 3.86 12.74
CA ILE A 29 -0.98 2.98 11.58
C ILE A 29 0.21 3.44 10.76
N GLN A 30 1.19 2.57 10.58
CA GLN A 30 2.39 2.84 9.81
C GLN A 30 2.50 1.85 8.64
N LEU A 31 2.81 2.39 7.48
CA LEU A 31 3.26 1.62 6.32
C LEU A 31 4.78 1.59 6.34
N GLN A 32 5.36 0.40 6.29
CA GLN A 32 6.79 0.18 6.14
C GLN A 32 7.09 -0.29 4.73
N ILE A 33 7.95 0.44 4.03
CA ILE A 33 8.31 0.14 2.64
C ILE A 33 9.78 -0.27 2.58
N ASP A 34 10.05 -1.46 2.06
CA ASP A 34 11.39 -1.89 1.67
C ASP A 34 11.66 -1.44 0.22
N LEU A 35 12.51 -0.43 0.05
CA LEU A 35 12.86 0.11 -1.26
C LEU A 35 13.85 -0.78 -2.04
N LYS A 36 14.44 -1.79 -1.39
CA LYS A 36 15.42 -2.72 -1.98
C LYS A 36 15.16 -4.17 -1.55
N PRO A 37 13.98 -4.72 -1.86
CA PRO A 37 13.57 -6.05 -1.34
C PRO A 37 14.48 -7.20 -1.79
N ALA A 38 15.14 -7.06 -2.95
CA ALA A 38 16.06 -8.07 -3.46
C ALA A 38 17.43 -8.13 -2.73
N LEU A 39 17.72 -7.15 -1.85
CA LEU A 39 18.99 -7.07 -1.13
C LEU A 39 18.75 -7.23 0.37
N SER A 40 19.54 -8.08 1.03
CA SER A 40 19.64 -8.04 2.50
C SER A 40 20.30 -6.72 2.95
N LEU A 41 20.19 -6.39 4.23
CA LEU A 41 20.80 -5.18 4.79
C LEU A 41 22.32 -5.16 4.55
N GLU A 42 22.99 -6.29 4.75
CA GLU A 42 24.44 -6.43 4.56
C GLU A 42 24.82 -6.22 3.08
N LYS A 43 24.07 -6.84 2.16
CA LYS A 43 24.30 -6.67 0.72
C LYS A 43 24.03 -5.23 0.26
N LEU A 44 23.05 -4.56 0.86
CA LEU A 44 22.76 -3.16 0.58
C LEU A 44 23.89 -2.26 1.11
N ASP A 45 24.41 -2.53 2.30
CA ASP A 45 25.55 -1.77 2.85
C ASP A 45 26.81 -1.95 1.97
N LEU A 46 27.13 -3.17 1.54
CA LEU A 46 28.24 -3.43 0.61
C LEU A 46 28.04 -2.70 -0.72
N ARG A 47 26.82 -2.64 -1.24
CA ARG A 47 26.51 -1.89 -2.45
C ARG A 47 26.74 -0.40 -2.25
N LEU A 48 26.27 0.18 -1.14
CA LEU A 48 26.51 1.59 -0.81
C LEU A 48 28.00 1.91 -0.70
N GLN A 49 28.79 1.03 -0.07
CA GLN A 49 30.25 1.18 0.00
C GLN A 49 30.88 1.23 -1.39
N ARG A 50 30.50 0.31 -2.27
CA ARG A 50 31.02 0.27 -3.64
C ARG A 50 30.61 1.51 -4.43
N ASP A 51 29.33 1.88 -4.38
CA ASP A 51 28.80 3.02 -5.14
C ASP A 51 29.44 4.33 -4.65
N PHE A 52 29.63 4.49 -3.33
CA PHE A 52 30.32 5.61 -2.72
C PHE A 52 31.83 5.64 -3.05
N ALA A 53 32.48 4.50 -3.15
CA ALA A 53 33.88 4.44 -3.53
C ALA A 53 34.12 4.87 -5.00
N GLN A 54 33.14 4.65 -5.87
CA GLN A 54 33.20 5.11 -7.27
C GLN A 54 32.95 6.63 -7.42
N GLU A 55 32.21 7.22 -6.49
CA GLU A 55 31.73 8.60 -6.58
C GLU A 55 32.31 9.51 -5.47
N LYS A 56 33.53 9.25 -5.02
CA LYS A 56 34.20 9.84 -3.84
C LYS A 56 34.06 11.36 -3.70
N ASN A 57 34.12 12.07 -4.81
CA ASN A 57 34.11 13.55 -4.83
C ASN A 57 32.73 14.15 -5.10
N LYS A 58 31.68 13.33 -5.22
CA LYS A 58 30.32 13.84 -5.39
C LYS A 58 29.71 14.24 -4.04
N GLU A 59 28.84 15.23 -4.09
CA GLU A 59 27.97 15.55 -2.98
C GLU A 59 26.93 14.43 -2.78
N PHE A 60 26.57 14.14 -1.54
CA PHE A 60 25.64 13.07 -1.18
C PHE A 60 24.32 13.14 -1.95
N LYS A 61 23.72 14.34 -2.09
CA LYS A 61 22.47 14.52 -2.85
C LYS A 61 22.53 14.05 -4.30
N ASN A 62 23.74 13.98 -4.89
CA ASN A 62 23.98 13.61 -6.30
C ASN A 62 24.48 12.15 -6.45
N SER A 63 24.69 11.42 -5.35
CA SER A 63 25.29 10.08 -5.36
C SER A 63 24.27 8.94 -5.39
N LEU A 64 22.98 9.24 -5.25
CA LEU A 64 21.93 8.21 -5.14
C LEU A 64 21.21 7.90 -6.46
N ASN A 65 21.62 8.51 -7.58
CA ASN A 65 20.95 8.39 -8.88
C ASN A 65 20.90 6.95 -9.41
N ASN A 66 21.92 6.14 -9.14
CA ASN A 66 21.98 4.73 -9.55
C ASN A 66 21.24 3.80 -8.58
N LEU A 67 20.80 4.34 -7.45
CA LEU A 67 20.15 3.57 -6.40
C LEU A 67 18.64 3.84 -6.31
N LEU A 68 18.20 5.07 -6.54
CA LEU A 68 16.82 5.52 -6.33
C LEU A 68 16.25 6.28 -7.52
N PRO A 69 14.92 6.23 -7.73
CA PRO A 69 14.25 7.14 -8.65
C PRO A 69 14.47 8.59 -8.24
N GLN A 70 14.66 9.48 -9.22
CA GLN A 70 15.02 10.90 -9.00
C GLN A 70 14.09 11.62 -8.00
N LYS A 71 12.76 11.40 -8.13
CA LYS A 71 11.76 12.04 -7.23
C LYS A 71 11.89 11.60 -5.78
N LEU A 72 12.45 10.43 -5.52
CA LEU A 72 12.62 9.89 -4.17
C LEU A 72 13.91 10.36 -3.51
N ILE A 73 14.92 10.72 -4.28
CA ILE A 73 16.25 11.13 -3.77
C ILE A 73 16.14 12.28 -2.77
N ALA A 74 15.43 13.34 -3.11
CA ALA A 74 15.28 14.50 -2.23
C ALA A 74 14.64 14.14 -0.88
N ILE A 75 13.68 13.23 -0.90
CA ILE A 75 13.01 12.73 0.32
C ILE A 75 13.97 11.92 1.17
N ILE A 76 14.69 10.97 0.57
CA ILE A 76 15.65 10.11 1.28
C ILE A 76 16.83 10.94 1.82
N VAL A 77 17.34 11.89 1.05
CA VAL A 77 18.39 12.80 1.53
C VAL A 77 17.93 13.57 2.78
N LYS A 78 16.71 14.09 2.76
CA LYS A 78 16.12 14.78 3.94
C LYS A 78 15.96 13.85 5.14
N LEU A 79 15.46 12.62 4.93
CA LEU A 79 15.19 11.67 6.01
C LEU A 79 16.45 10.97 6.55
N SER A 80 17.52 10.93 5.77
CA SER A 80 18.79 10.31 6.20
C SER A 80 19.56 11.15 7.23
N GLU A 81 19.17 12.42 7.42
CA GLU A 81 19.87 13.37 8.27
C GLU A 81 21.34 13.66 7.85
N ILE A 82 21.78 13.10 6.74
CA ILE A 82 23.10 13.39 6.15
C ILE A 82 23.03 14.73 5.43
N LYS A 83 24.00 15.61 5.66
CA LYS A 83 24.05 16.93 4.99
C LYS A 83 24.08 16.74 3.46
N PRO A 84 23.18 17.37 2.70
CA PRO A 84 23.07 17.19 1.24
C PRO A 84 24.37 17.44 0.47
N ASN A 85 25.14 18.43 0.94
CA ASN A 85 26.41 18.86 0.31
C ASN A 85 27.64 18.16 0.89
N LYS A 86 27.47 17.19 1.81
CA LYS A 86 28.57 16.40 2.35
C LYS A 86 29.18 15.56 1.22
N GLN A 87 30.50 15.53 1.13
CA GLN A 87 31.16 14.66 0.16
C GLN A 87 30.99 13.20 0.56
N VAL A 88 30.81 12.36 -0.45
CA VAL A 88 30.51 10.92 -0.22
C VAL A 88 31.61 10.20 0.53
N ASN A 89 32.89 10.60 0.31
CA ASN A 89 34.04 10.05 1.03
C ASN A 89 34.10 10.46 2.52
N GLU A 90 33.32 11.45 2.95
CA GLU A 90 33.20 11.87 4.35
C GLU A 90 32.06 11.18 5.10
N ILE A 91 31.21 10.40 4.40
CA ILE A 91 30.09 9.69 5.01
C ILE A 91 30.63 8.59 5.91
N THR A 92 30.29 8.68 7.20
CA THR A 92 30.72 7.70 8.19
C THR A 92 30.03 6.35 8.02
N LYS A 93 30.59 5.30 8.62
CA LYS A 93 29.96 3.97 8.67
C LYS A 93 28.56 4.03 9.30
N GLU A 94 28.41 4.83 10.35
CA GLU A 94 27.13 4.98 11.07
C GLU A 94 26.07 5.65 10.19
N GLU A 95 26.42 6.74 9.51
CA GLU A 95 25.53 7.43 8.56
C GLU A 95 25.11 6.50 7.43
N ARG A 96 26.05 5.73 6.87
CA ARG A 96 25.79 4.77 5.81
C ARG A 96 24.85 3.64 6.27
N LEU A 97 25.05 3.10 7.47
CA LEU A 97 24.16 2.09 8.04
C LEU A 97 22.77 2.65 8.35
N LYS A 98 22.67 3.88 8.86
CA LYS A 98 21.37 4.57 9.01
C LYS A 98 20.67 4.72 7.67
N LEU A 99 21.37 5.13 6.62
CA LEU A 99 20.82 5.22 5.26
C LEU A 99 20.36 3.83 4.77
N ALA A 100 21.14 2.78 4.97
CA ALA A 100 20.77 1.43 4.57
C ALA A 100 19.48 0.96 5.29
N ASN A 101 19.37 1.19 6.59
CA ASN A 101 18.15 0.91 7.36
C ASN A 101 16.95 1.73 6.89
N LEU A 102 17.13 3.02 6.62
CA LEU A 102 16.08 3.88 6.06
C LEU A 102 15.56 3.34 4.73
N LEU A 103 16.44 2.83 3.86
CA LEU A 103 16.05 2.25 2.58
C LEU A 103 15.35 0.88 2.72
N LYS A 104 15.63 0.14 3.77
CA LYS A 104 14.95 -1.14 4.09
C LYS A 104 13.64 -0.94 4.83
N GLU A 105 13.51 0.15 5.58
CA GLU A 105 12.38 0.40 6.47
C GLU A 105 11.89 1.85 6.36
N LEU A 106 11.55 2.29 5.15
CA LEU A 106 10.94 3.61 4.97
C LEU A 106 9.54 3.61 5.59
N LYS A 107 9.38 4.32 6.71
CA LYS A 107 8.13 4.41 7.46
C LYS A 107 7.32 5.61 7.04
N ILE A 108 6.04 5.39 6.77
CA ILE A 108 5.05 6.41 6.44
C ILE A 108 3.85 6.24 7.37
N SER A 109 3.49 7.28 8.11
CA SER A 109 2.27 7.29 8.93
C SER A 109 1.05 7.49 8.05
N ILE A 110 0.02 6.69 8.28
CA ILE A 110 -1.27 6.79 7.60
C ILE A 110 -2.22 7.54 8.51
N SER A 111 -2.72 8.68 8.03
CA SER A 111 -3.61 9.57 8.80
C SER A 111 -5.10 9.42 8.48
N GLY A 112 -5.43 8.70 7.41
CA GLY A 112 -6.83 8.51 7.01
C GLY A 112 -6.97 7.78 5.69
N PHE A 113 -8.19 7.41 5.37
CA PHE A 113 -8.59 6.94 4.05
C PHE A 113 -8.79 8.12 3.10
N ARG A 114 -8.77 7.85 1.80
CA ARG A 114 -9.19 8.80 0.78
C ARG A 114 -10.72 8.96 0.84
N PRO A 115 -11.27 10.07 0.32
CA PRO A 115 -12.71 10.24 0.21
C PRO A 115 -13.40 9.09 -0.49
N LEU A 116 -14.67 8.83 -0.16
CA LEU A 116 -15.42 7.68 -0.64
C LEU A 116 -15.62 7.71 -2.18
N ASP A 117 -15.74 8.88 -2.76
CA ASP A 117 -15.84 9.10 -4.21
C ASP A 117 -14.59 8.72 -5.00
N GLU A 118 -13.46 8.56 -4.32
CA GLU A 118 -12.22 8.01 -4.89
C GLU A 118 -12.11 6.48 -4.69
N GLY A 119 -13.07 5.84 -4.05
CA GLY A 119 -13.11 4.40 -3.83
C GLY A 119 -13.30 3.63 -5.14
N ILE A 120 -12.49 2.58 -5.36
CA ILE A 120 -12.64 1.70 -6.53
C ILE A 120 -13.74 0.67 -6.28
N VAL A 121 -13.83 0.18 -5.03
CA VAL A 121 -14.87 -0.74 -4.55
C VAL A 121 -15.25 -0.31 -3.15
N THR A 122 -16.54 -0.26 -2.87
CA THR A 122 -17.06 0.03 -1.54
C THR A 122 -17.25 -1.26 -0.75
N SER A 123 -17.16 -1.19 0.57
CA SER A 123 -17.43 -2.29 1.50
C SER A 123 -18.76 -2.03 2.20
N GLY A 124 -19.52 -3.09 2.47
CA GLY A 124 -20.86 -3.04 3.02
C GLY A 124 -21.94 -3.30 1.96
N GLY A 125 -23.18 -3.44 2.38
CA GLY A 125 -24.31 -3.75 1.50
C GLY A 125 -25.30 -4.73 2.14
N ILE A 126 -26.05 -5.45 1.31
CA ILE A 126 -27.00 -6.46 1.74
C ILE A 126 -26.26 -7.67 2.29
N ASN A 127 -26.60 -8.06 3.52
CA ASN A 127 -25.95 -9.17 4.20
C ASN A 127 -26.13 -10.48 3.41
N ILE A 128 -25.04 -11.14 3.07
CA ILE A 128 -25.03 -12.41 2.32
C ILE A 128 -25.87 -13.52 2.97
N LYS A 129 -26.06 -13.50 4.29
CA LYS A 129 -26.87 -14.48 5.01
C LYS A 129 -28.37 -14.33 4.70
N GLU A 130 -28.79 -13.15 4.23
CA GLU A 130 -30.16 -12.84 3.87
C GLU A 130 -30.48 -13.11 2.41
N ILE A 131 -29.49 -13.58 1.64
CA ILE A 131 -29.62 -13.89 0.22
C ILE A 131 -29.52 -15.42 0.03
N ASN A 132 -30.36 -15.97 -0.84
CA ASN A 132 -30.24 -17.35 -1.30
C ASN A 132 -29.10 -17.45 -2.34
N PRO A 133 -27.99 -18.14 -2.07
CA PRO A 133 -26.85 -18.16 -3.00
C PRO A 133 -27.10 -18.92 -4.30
N LYS A 134 -28.20 -19.66 -4.42
CA LYS A 134 -28.57 -20.40 -5.62
C LYS A 134 -29.42 -19.58 -6.61
N THR A 135 -30.21 -18.64 -6.08
CA THR A 135 -31.15 -17.83 -6.85
C THR A 135 -30.85 -16.35 -6.82
N MET A 136 -30.05 -15.90 -5.85
CA MET A 136 -29.83 -14.49 -5.50
C MET A 136 -31.10 -13.79 -4.98
N GLU A 137 -32.14 -14.54 -4.62
CA GLU A 137 -33.36 -14.03 -4.03
C GLU A 137 -33.19 -13.72 -2.55
N SER A 138 -33.88 -12.69 -2.07
CA SER A 138 -33.99 -12.39 -0.64
C SER A 138 -34.66 -13.56 0.10
N LYS A 139 -34.12 -13.91 1.27
CA LYS A 139 -34.78 -14.85 2.18
C LYS A 139 -35.87 -14.20 3.05
N ILE A 140 -35.97 -12.86 2.99
CA ILE A 140 -36.90 -12.07 3.83
C ILE A 140 -38.10 -11.59 3.00
N ILE A 141 -37.87 -11.22 1.74
CA ILE A 141 -38.88 -10.66 0.86
C ILE A 141 -38.91 -11.49 -0.43
N GLU A 142 -40.03 -12.18 -0.65
CA GLU A 142 -40.27 -12.97 -1.84
C GLU A 142 -40.27 -12.11 -3.12
N GLY A 143 -39.66 -12.59 -4.20
CA GLY A 143 -39.58 -11.90 -5.48
C GLY A 143 -38.57 -10.75 -5.53
N LEU A 144 -37.79 -10.52 -4.45
CA LEU A 144 -36.75 -9.51 -4.43
C LEU A 144 -35.37 -10.17 -4.64
N TYR A 145 -34.66 -9.75 -5.69
CA TYR A 145 -33.36 -10.31 -6.04
C TYR A 145 -32.26 -9.25 -5.91
N PHE A 146 -31.02 -9.70 -5.58
CA PHE A 146 -29.86 -8.84 -5.45
C PHE A 146 -28.71 -9.35 -6.32
N ALA A 147 -27.98 -8.40 -6.95
CA ALA A 147 -26.81 -8.73 -7.77
C ALA A 147 -25.77 -7.60 -7.74
N GLY A 148 -24.52 -7.94 -7.93
CA GLY A 148 -23.42 -6.95 -8.02
C GLY A 148 -23.01 -6.37 -6.70
N GLU A 149 -22.50 -5.15 -6.72
CA GLU A 149 -21.86 -4.48 -5.57
C GLU A 149 -22.82 -4.09 -4.45
N ILE A 150 -24.14 -4.20 -4.65
CA ILE A 150 -25.11 -4.01 -3.56
C ILE A 150 -25.02 -5.11 -2.49
N ILE A 151 -24.45 -6.25 -2.84
CA ILE A 151 -24.22 -7.37 -1.92
C ILE A 151 -22.96 -7.08 -1.10
N ASP A 152 -23.01 -7.32 0.21
CA ASP A 152 -21.86 -7.15 1.11
C ASP A 152 -20.78 -8.21 0.84
N VAL A 153 -20.11 -8.07 -0.31
CA VAL A 153 -18.97 -8.87 -0.75
C VAL A 153 -17.94 -7.96 -1.41
N ASP A 154 -16.76 -7.90 -0.83
CA ASP A 154 -15.60 -7.22 -1.38
C ASP A 154 -14.44 -8.20 -1.56
N ALA A 155 -13.89 -8.26 -2.75
CA ALA A 155 -12.74 -9.07 -3.10
C ALA A 155 -11.51 -8.22 -3.40
N TYR A 156 -10.35 -8.84 -3.42
CA TYR A 156 -9.11 -8.17 -3.79
C TYR A 156 -9.14 -7.65 -5.22
N THR A 157 -8.26 -6.67 -5.49
CA THR A 157 -8.01 -6.19 -6.84
C THR A 157 -7.56 -7.33 -7.77
N GLY A 158 -7.97 -7.27 -9.05
CA GLY A 158 -7.64 -8.31 -10.03
C GLY A 158 -8.84 -8.84 -10.81
N GLY A 159 -9.96 -8.09 -10.84
CA GLY A 159 -11.16 -8.45 -11.59
C GLY A 159 -12.17 -9.31 -10.83
N PHE A 160 -11.85 -9.73 -9.59
CA PHE A 160 -12.72 -10.60 -8.80
C PHE A 160 -14.08 -9.96 -8.49
N ASN A 161 -14.12 -8.66 -8.19
CA ASN A 161 -15.37 -7.94 -7.92
C ASN A 161 -16.27 -7.90 -9.16
N LEU A 162 -15.71 -7.69 -10.36
CA LEU A 162 -16.44 -7.78 -11.62
C LEU A 162 -16.97 -9.20 -11.87
N GLN A 163 -16.15 -10.22 -11.58
CA GLN A 163 -16.59 -11.60 -11.72
C GLN A 163 -17.76 -11.93 -10.78
N ILE A 164 -17.72 -11.45 -9.54
CA ILE A 164 -18.84 -11.58 -8.58
C ILE A 164 -20.07 -10.89 -9.11
N ALA A 165 -19.94 -9.65 -9.62
CA ALA A 165 -21.06 -8.89 -10.17
C ALA A 165 -21.71 -9.60 -11.36
N TYR A 166 -20.91 -10.09 -12.31
CA TYR A 166 -21.43 -10.84 -13.47
C TYR A 166 -22.07 -12.18 -13.05
N SER A 167 -21.46 -12.92 -12.15
CA SER A 167 -21.98 -14.22 -11.72
C SER A 167 -23.29 -14.08 -10.95
N THR A 168 -23.39 -13.12 -10.04
CA THR A 168 -24.60 -12.84 -9.28
C THR A 168 -25.70 -12.27 -10.16
N GLY A 169 -25.36 -11.39 -11.12
CA GLY A 169 -26.30 -10.88 -12.11
C GLY A 169 -26.88 -11.96 -13.01
N TYR A 170 -26.01 -12.86 -13.51
CA TYR A 170 -26.46 -14.01 -14.30
C TYR A 170 -27.37 -14.95 -13.49
N THR A 171 -26.99 -15.23 -12.25
CA THR A 171 -27.79 -16.12 -11.38
C THR A 171 -29.15 -15.50 -11.07
N ALA A 172 -29.19 -14.23 -10.69
CA ALA A 172 -30.45 -13.52 -10.45
C ALA A 172 -31.33 -13.53 -11.70
N GLY A 173 -30.79 -13.12 -12.86
CA GLY A 173 -31.55 -13.04 -14.11
C GLY A 173 -32.12 -14.36 -14.64
N ASN A 174 -31.57 -15.51 -14.21
CA ASN A 174 -32.14 -16.83 -14.55
C ASN A 174 -33.19 -17.34 -13.56
N ASN A 175 -33.44 -16.62 -12.46
CA ASN A 175 -34.35 -17.05 -11.39
C ASN A 175 -35.46 -16.03 -11.11
N VAL A 176 -35.50 -14.92 -11.86
CA VAL A 176 -36.58 -13.91 -11.80
C VAL A 176 -37.82 -14.42 -12.49
#